data_a5be19c1fd38a241e337566f59f51486
#
_entry.id   a5be19c1fd38a241e337566f59f51486
#
_cell.length_a   1.000
_cell.length_b   1.000
_cell.length_c   1.000
_cell.angle_alpha   90.00
_cell.angle_beta   90.00
_cell.angle_gamma   90.00
#
_symmetry.space_group_name_H-M   'P 1'
#
loop_
_entity.id
_entity.type
_entity.pdbx_description
1 polymer ?
#
loop_
_entity_poly.entity_id
_entity_poly.type
_entity_poly.pdbx_seq_one_letter_code
_entity_poly.pdbx_strand_id
1 'polypeptide(L)'
;MKKVLVANRGEIARRVLRTLKKMDIRSVAIYSDADANAPHVLEADEAVYVGKSPSAESYLQQDKIIQICKDLGVEGVHPGYGFLSENAGFARKLKAEGIKLIGPSPESMEVMGDKLSAKQAVKSYNVPLVPGVDEAISDVPAAKKIAAEVGYPILIKASAGGGGKGMRLVQNEAEFEEQMTLAQNEARSSFGDDAVFIEKFVDQPRHIEIQVFADQQGNTVYLFERECSVQRRHQKVVEEAPSAVLTPELRQQMGEAAVAVCKACNYEGAGTVEFLIDANLDFYFLEMNTRLQVEHPVTEEITGLDLVEWQIRVARGERLPKLQNELHINGHAIEVRVYAEDTLGGFTPDIGTLDRYRIPSGRHIRVDDAFEEGMEIPIYYDPMIAKLVVWGKTREEAIDRCIAAIDNYQISGVKTTLDFGKFVLKHPAFRSGNFDTNFVKTHFSDPALLKDAMQEEERALVYALDTIWQDVQAFKKAAYASRDITSSWKNQIR
;
A
#
# COMPACT_ATOMS: atom_id res chain seq x y z
N MET A 1 -24.82 12.16 4.22
CA MET A 1 -24.47 10.86 3.62
C MET A 1 -24.79 9.80 4.63
N LYS A 2 -25.82 8.97 4.33
CA LYS A 2 -26.38 7.94 5.24
C LYS A 2 -26.08 6.53 4.79
N LYS A 3 -25.78 6.34 3.50
CA LYS A 3 -25.45 5.03 2.92
C LYS A 3 -24.27 5.18 1.94
N VAL A 4 -23.25 4.34 2.11
CA VAL A 4 -22.01 4.33 1.31
C VAL A 4 -21.76 2.93 0.76
N LEU A 5 -21.47 2.84 -0.55
CA LEU A 5 -20.98 1.64 -1.17
C LEU A 5 -19.44 1.63 -1.15
N VAL A 6 -18.86 0.51 -0.77
CA VAL A 6 -17.41 0.28 -0.83
C VAL A 6 -17.08 -0.44 -2.14
N ALA A 7 -16.54 0.30 -3.11
CA ALA A 7 -16.19 -0.23 -4.43
C ALA A 7 -14.80 -0.90 -4.42
N ASN A 8 -14.59 -1.79 -3.48
CA ASN A 8 -13.33 -2.50 -3.28
C ASN A 8 -13.57 -3.82 -2.52
N ARG A 9 -12.49 -4.55 -2.24
CA ARG A 9 -12.49 -5.85 -1.56
C ARG A 9 -11.37 -5.93 -0.50
N GLY A 10 -11.31 -7.08 0.17
CA GLY A 10 -10.20 -7.43 1.04
C GLY A 10 -10.05 -6.51 2.24
N GLU A 11 -8.80 -6.27 2.66
CA GLU A 11 -8.53 -5.54 3.90
C GLU A 11 -9.00 -4.08 3.84
N ILE A 12 -8.86 -3.42 2.68
CA ILE A 12 -9.28 -2.02 2.55
C ILE A 12 -10.80 -1.88 2.61
N ALA A 13 -11.56 -2.84 2.08
CA ALA A 13 -13.00 -2.83 2.25
C ALA A 13 -13.38 -2.96 3.73
N ARG A 14 -12.80 -3.92 4.46
CA ARG A 14 -13.00 -4.06 5.92
C ARG A 14 -12.60 -2.78 6.68
N ARG A 15 -11.45 -2.19 6.31
CA ARG A 15 -10.98 -0.94 6.90
C ARG A 15 -11.99 0.20 6.77
N VAL A 16 -12.57 0.35 5.58
CA VAL A 16 -13.61 1.37 5.31
C VAL A 16 -14.89 1.04 6.08
N LEU A 17 -15.34 -0.22 6.07
CA LEU A 17 -16.55 -0.65 6.79
C LEU A 17 -16.47 -0.34 8.29
N ARG A 18 -15.30 -0.53 8.93
CA ARG A 18 -15.10 -0.19 10.35
C ARG A 18 -15.37 1.29 10.64
N THR A 19 -14.90 2.19 9.75
CA THR A 19 -15.15 3.63 9.92
C THR A 19 -16.60 3.99 9.60
N LEU A 20 -17.21 3.41 8.56
CA LEU A 20 -18.64 3.63 8.29
C LEU A 20 -19.51 3.24 9.49
N LYS A 21 -19.24 2.10 10.10
CA LYS A 21 -19.93 1.64 11.31
C LYS A 21 -19.72 2.58 12.49
N LYS A 22 -18.48 3.07 12.72
CA LYS A 22 -18.15 4.06 13.77
C LYS A 22 -18.92 5.38 13.57
N MET A 23 -19.17 5.77 12.31
CA MET A 23 -19.87 7.00 11.94
C MET A 23 -21.38 6.83 11.82
N ASP A 24 -21.95 5.66 12.11
CA ASP A 24 -23.36 5.32 11.96
C ASP A 24 -23.87 5.52 10.50
N ILE A 25 -23.04 5.08 9.54
CA ILE A 25 -23.33 5.13 8.11
C ILE A 25 -23.55 3.70 7.62
N ARG A 26 -24.70 3.43 6.98
CA ARG A 26 -24.99 2.12 6.39
C ARG A 26 -24.02 1.80 5.26
N SER A 27 -23.52 0.59 5.27
CA SER A 27 -22.50 0.12 4.33
C SER A 27 -23.09 -0.86 3.31
N VAL A 28 -22.65 -0.73 2.05
CA VAL A 28 -22.91 -1.70 1.00
C VAL A 28 -21.57 -2.22 0.48
N ALA A 29 -21.34 -3.53 0.62
CA ALA A 29 -20.22 -4.21 -0.02
C ALA A 29 -20.61 -4.74 -1.40
N ILE A 30 -19.64 -4.81 -2.31
CA ILE A 30 -19.78 -5.56 -3.56
C ILE A 30 -18.82 -6.74 -3.55
N TYR A 31 -19.20 -7.84 -4.22
CA TYR A 31 -18.37 -9.04 -4.25
C TYR A 31 -18.46 -9.82 -5.56
N SER A 32 -17.34 -10.46 -5.92
CA SER A 32 -17.25 -11.42 -7.01
C SER A 32 -17.45 -12.85 -6.53
N ASP A 33 -17.48 -13.82 -7.46
CA ASP A 33 -17.56 -15.25 -7.08
C ASP A 33 -16.47 -15.64 -6.07
N ALA A 34 -15.23 -15.19 -6.28
CA ALA A 34 -14.10 -15.51 -5.39
C ALA A 34 -14.22 -14.92 -3.98
N ASP A 35 -15.00 -13.85 -3.83
CA ASP A 35 -15.15 -13.15 -2.56
C ASP A 35 -16.49 -13.40 -1.86
N ALA A 36 -17.31 -14.33 -2.35
CA ALA A 36 -18.67 -14.55 -1.84
C ALA A 36 -18.74 -14.78 -0.32
N ASN A 37 -17.73 -15.39 0.25
CA ASN A 37 -17.60 -15.65 1.69
C ASN A 37 -16.55 -14.79 2.38
N ALA A 38 -16.04 -13.75 1.71
CA ALA A 38 -14.99 -12.91 2.28
C ALA A 38 -15.50 -12.07 3.46
N PRO A 39 -14.67 -11.80 4.49
CA PRO A 39 -15.08 -11.09 5.70
C PRO A 39 -15.75 -9.75 5.44
N HIS A 40 -15.29 -8.96 4.46
CA HIS A 40 -15.92 -7.68 4.13
C HIS A 40 -17.37 -7.81 3.63
N VAL A 41 -17.73 -8.95 3.04
CA VAL A 41 -19.10 -9.26 2.58
C VAL A 41 -20.00 -9.55 3.77
N LEU A 42 -19.47 -10.30 4.75
CA LEU A 42 -20.18 -10.69 5.96
C LEU A 42 -20.33 -9.55 6.98
N GLU A 43 -19.39 -8.59 7.00
CA GLU A 43 -19.36 -7.46 7.93
C GLU A 43 -20.20 -6.26 7.46
N ALA A 44 -20.54 -6.16 6.17
CA ALA A 44 -21.33 -5.07 5.63
C ALA A 44 -22.82 -5.20 6.00
N ASP A 45 -23.52 -4.06 6.07
CA ASP A 45 -24.98 -4.08 6.31
C ASP A 45 -25.76 -4.67 5.13
N GLU A 46 -25.26 -4.47 3.92
CA GLU A 46 -25.80 -5.02 2.68
C GLU A 46 -24.63 -5.46 1.78
N ALA A 47 -24.81 -6.55 1.04
CA ALA A 47 -23.79 -7.04 0.09
C ALA A 47 -24.42 -7.43 -1.24
N VAL A 48 -23.80 -7.07 -2.36
CA VAL A 48 -24.32 -7.28 -3.70
C VAL A 48 -23.30 -7.97 -4.60
N TYR A 49 -23.74 -9.03 -5.27
CA TYR A 49 -22.94 -9.73 -6.26
C TYR A 49 -22.71 -8.86 -7.50
N VAL A 50 -21.42 -8.66 -7.86
CA VAL A 50 -21.04 -7.78 -8.96
C VAL A 50 -20.52 -8.51 -10.18
N GLY A 51 -20.22 -9.80 -10.10
CA GLY A 51 -19.77 -10.58 -11.26
C GLY A 51 -18.78 -11.68 -10.93
N LYS A 52 -18.19 -12.28 -11.98
CA LYS A 52 -17.25 -13.37 -11.87
C LYS A 52 -15.92 -12.93 -11.22
N SER A 53 -15.09 -13.91 -10.87
CA SER A 53 -13.82 -13.68 -10.16
C SER A 53 -12.85 -12.70 -10.82
N PRO A 54 -12.62 -12.69 -12.16
CA PRO A 54 -11.75 -11.69 -12.77
C PRO A 54 -12.26 -10.25 -12.52
N SER A 55 -11.35 -9.34 -12.15
CA SER A 55 -11.70 -7.94 -11.82
C SER A 55 -12.40 -7.21 -12.98
N ALA A 56 -12.02 -7.52 -14.23
CA ALA A 56 -12.66 -6.97 -15.42
C ALA A 56 -14.15 -7.37 -15.56
N GLU A 57 -14.54 -8.50 -14.99
CA GLU A 57 -15.93 -9.00 -15.00
C GLU A 57 -16.69 -8.66 -13.71
N SER A 58 -16.07 -7.94 -12.77
CA SER A 58 -16.62 -7.62 -11.45
C SER A 58 -16.31 -6.20 -11.00
N TYR A 59 -15.23 -6.00 -10.25
CA TYR A 59 -14.89 -4.73 -9.58
C TYR A 59 -14.61 -3.56 -10.54
N LEU A 60 -14.36 -3.81 -11.83
CA LEU A 60 -14.16 -2.79 -12.86
C LEU A 60 -15.43 -2.50 -13.68
N GLN A 61 -16.57 -3.14 -13.36
CA GLN A 61 -17.86 -2.97 -14.04
C GLN A 61 -18.57 -1.69 -13.56
N GLN A 62 -18.12 -0.53 -14.05
CA GLN A 62 -18.57 0.79 -13.63
C GLN A 62 -20.10 0.93 -13.67
N ASP A 63 -20.72 0.61 -14.81
CA ASP A 63 -22.15 0.82 -15.03
C ASP A 63 -23.00 -0.06 -14.11
N LYS A 64 -22.54 -1.29 -13.83
CA LYS A 64 -23.19 -2.19 -12.88
C LYS A 64 -23.11 -1.67 -11.45
N ILE A 65 -21.93 -1.16 -11.03
CA ILE A 65 -21.74 -0.56 -9.70
C ILE A 65 -22.63 0.66 -9.53
N ILE A 66 -22.73 1.52 -10.54
CA ILE A 66 -23.61 2.69 -10.52
C ILE A 66 -25.08 2.27 -10.43
N GLN A 67 -25.48 1.24 -11.18
CA GLN A 67 -26.85 0.72 -11.10
C GLN A 67 -27.16 0.20 -9.68
N ILE A 68 -26.26 -0.55 -9.06
CA ILE A 68 -26.39 -1.00 -7.67
C ILE A 68 -26.57 0.20 -6.72
N CYS A 69 -25.80 1.26 -6.91
CA CYS A 69 -25.93 2.48 -6.11
C CYS A 69 -27.33 3.09 -6.23
N LYS A 70 -27.89 3.13 -7.44
CA LYS A 70 -29.24 3.68 -7.71
C LYS A 70 -30.31 2.82 -7.06
N ASP A 71 -30.25 1.50 -7.25
CA ASP A 71 -31.23 0.53 -6.74
C ASP A 71 -31.31 0.53 -5.22
N LEU A 72 -30.17 0.74 -4.55
CA LEU A 72 -30.07 0.75 -3.07
C LEU A 72 -30.12 2.15 -2.44
N GLY A 73 -30.22 3.21 -3.23
CA GLY A 73 -30.22 4.59 -2.72
C GLY A 73 -28.91 4.95 -2.03
N VAL A 74 -27.77 4.55 -2.60
CA VAL A 74 -26.43 4.88 -2.12
C VAL A 74 -26.14 6.35 -2.41
N GLU A 75 -25.65 7.08 -1.42
CA GLU A 75 -25.34 8.51 -1.53
C GLU A 75 -23.85 8.79 -1.84
N GLY A 76 -22.96 7.84 -1.52
CA GLY A 76 -21.55 7.95 -1.75
C GLY A 76 -20.88 6.61 -2.04
N VAL A 77 -19.77 6.66 -2.79
CA VAL A 77 -18.94 5.50 -3.11
C VAL A 77 -17.53 5.73 -2.59
N HIS A 78 -17.03 4.82 -1.76
CA HIS A 78 -15.64 4.80 -1.33
C HIS A 78 -14.87 3.80 -2.20
N PRO A 79 -13.92 4.25 -3.02
CA PRO A 79 -13.23 3.37 -3.97
C PRO A 79 -12.06 2.59 -3.35
N GLY A 80 -11.65 2.90 -2.11
CA GLY A 80 -10.43 2.36 -1.51
C GLY A 80 -9.17 2.79 -2.27
N TYR A 81 -8.35 1.83 -2.65
CA TYR A 81 -7.20 1.99 -3.55
C TYR A 81 -7.20 0.89 -4.63
N GLY A 82 -6.47 1.08 -5.74
CA GLY A 82 -6.55 0.19 -6.91
C GLY A 82 -7.92 0.28 -7.60
N PHE A 83 -8.22 -0.68 -8.47
CA PHE A 83 -9.47 -0.75 -9.25
C PHE A 83 -9.93 0.60 -9.84
N LEU A 84 -10.99 1.18 -9.31
CA LEU A 84 -11.60 2.41 -9.82
C LEU A 84 -11.20 3.67 -9.04
N SER A 85 -10.27 3.58 -8.08
CA SER A 85 -9.94 4.69 -7.17
C SER A 85 -9.32 5.91 -7.86
N GLU A 86 -8.65 5.73 -8.98
CA GLU A 86 -8.03 6.80 -9.79
C GLU A 86 -8.67 6.91 -11.18
N ASN A 87 -9.93 6.45 -11.31
CA ASN A 87 -10.64 6.47 -12.59
C ASN A 87 -11.53 7.71 -12.73
N ALA A 88 -11.04 8.73 -13.44
CA ALA A 88 -11.77 9.98 -13.66
C ALA A 88 -13.12 9.77 -14.40
N GLY A 89 -13.19 8.78 -15.31
CA GLY A 89 -14.41 8.42 -16.02
C GLY A 89 -15.48 7.89 -15.07
N PHE A 90 -15.12 7.04 -14.13
CA PHE A 90 -16.04 6.55 -13.10
C PHE A 90 -16.51 7.68 -12.18
N ALA A 91 -15.60 8.56 -11.76
CA ALA A 91 -15.93 9.73 -10.95
C ALA A 91 -16.95 10.65 -11.65
N ARG A 92 -16.81 10.89 -12.96
CA ARG A 92 -17.76 11.67 -13.76
C ARG A 92 -19.12 11.00 -13.87
N LYS A 93 -19.15 9.70 -14.10
CA LYS A 93 -20.40 8.93 -14.16
C LYS A 93 -21.16 8.98 -12.84
N LEU A 94 -20.49 8.79 -11.70
CA LEU A 94 -21.11 8.93 -10.38
C LEU A 94 -21.67 10.34 -10.17
N LYS A 95 -20.90 11.37 -10.50
CA LYS A 95 -21.30 12.78 -10.40
C LYS A 95 -22.56 13.08 -11.24
N ALA A 96 -22.66 12.52 -12.44
CA ALA A 96 -23.80 12.68 -13.32
C ALA A 96 -25.09 12.07 -12.74
N GLU A 97 -24.97 11.01 -11.93
CA GLU A 97 -26.09 10.37 -11.21
C GLU A 97 -26.34 10.97 -9.80
N GLY A 98 -25.64 12.04 -9.44
CA GLY A 98 -25.77 12.69 -8.13
C GLY A 98 -25.16 11.90 -6.97
N ILE A 99 -24.33 10.90 -7.24
CA ILE A 99 -23.64 10.07 -6.25
C ILE A 99 -22.25 10.66 -6.00
N LYS A 100 -21.85 10.82 -4.72
CA LYS A 100 -20.54 11.35 -4.36
C LYS A 100 -19.45 10.28 -4.45
N LEU A 101 -18.39 10.53 -5.20
CA LEU A 101 -17.15 9.77 -4.99
C LEU A 101 -16.48 10.28 -3.71
N ILE A 102 -16.08 9.39 -2.82
CA ILE A 102 -15.27 9.72 -1.63
C ILE A 102 -13.79 9.69 -2.07
N GLY A 103 -13.35 10.79 -2.65
CA GLY A 103 -12.05 10.95 -3.30
C GLY A 103 -11.96 12.30 -4.00
N PRO A 104 -10.90 12.53 -4.80
CA PRO A 104 -10.68 13.78 -5.51
C PRO A 104 -11.63 13.97 -6.70
N SER A 105 -11.58 15.19 -7.27
CA SER A 105 -12.31 15.52 -8.49
C SER A 105 -11.74 14.76 -9.71
N PRO A 106 -12.58 14.49 -10.74
CA PRO A 106 -12.08 13.88 -11.97
C PRO A 106 -10.96 14.71 -12.63
N GLU A 107 -11.04 16.03 -12.52
CA GLU A 107 -10.08 16.97 -13.08
C GLU A 107 -8.71 16.83 -12.40
N SER A 108 -8.67 16.72 -11.06
CA SER A 108 -7.42 16.47 -10.31
C SER A 108 -6.82 15.10 -10.65
N MET A 109 -7.67 14.08 -10.81
CA MET A 109 -7.20 12.74 -11.22
C MET A 109 -6.53 12.76 -12.60
N GLU A 110 -7.08 13.49 -13.56
CA GLU A 110 -6.52 13.58 -14.92
C GLU A 110 -5.21 14.36 -14.94
N VAL A 111 -5.15 15.49 -14.25
CA VAL A 111 -3.92 16.31 -14.19
C VAL A 111 -2.78 15.52 -13.52
N MET A 112 -3.05 14.85 -12.41
CA MET A 112 -2.02 14.16 -11.63
C MET A 112 -1.76 12.73 -12.14
N GLY A 113 -2.68 12.13 -12.88
CA GLY A 113 -2.51 10.79 -13.47
C GLY A 113 -1.61 10.74 -14.70
N ASP A 114 -1.37 11.88 -15.36
CA ASP A 114 -0.40 12.01 -16.45
C ASP A 114 0.89 12.68 -15.94
N LYS A 115 2.02 12.00 -16.10
CA LYS A 115 3.31 12.44 -15.53
C LYS A 115 3.78 13.80 -16.03
N LEU A 116 3.58 14.08 -17.31
CA LEU A 116 4.00 15.36 -17.90
C LEU A 116 3.06 16.49 -17.47
N SER A 117 1.76 16.23 -17.49
CA SER A 117 0.75 17.18 -17.01
C SER A 117 0.96 17.53 -15.52
N ALA A 118 1.25 16.53 -14.69
CA ALA A 118 1.56 16.74 -13.28
C ALA A 118 2.80 17.62 -13.09
N LYS A 119 3.91 17.34 -13.79
CA LYS A 119 5.12 18.16 -13.75
C LYS A 119 4.87 19.59 -14.20
N GLN A 120 4.14 19.78 -15.30
CA GLN A 120 3.79 21.12 -15.78
C GLN A 120 2.94 21.89 -14.78
N ALA A 121 1.95 21.23 -14.16
CA ALA A 121 1.09 21.84 -13.15
C ALA A 121 1.90 22.31 -11.93
N VAL A 122 2.81 21.49 -11.42
CA VAL A 122 3.57 21.81 -10.19
C VAL A 122 4.74 22.76 -10.42
N LYS A 123 5.22 22.91 -11.66
CA LYS A 123 6.35 23.78 -12.02
C LYS A 123 6.12 25.24 -11.63
N SER A 124 4.90 25.75 -11.83
CA SER A 124 4.53 27.13 -11.47
C SER A 124 4.47 27.38 -9.95
N TYR A 125 4.53 26.34 -9.14
CA TYR A 125 4.49 26.38 -7.69
C TYR A 125 5.86 26.17 -7.03
N ASN A 126 6.95 26.19 -7.82
CA ASN A 126 8.33 25.99 -7.37
C ASN A 126 8.56 24.64 -6.62
N VAL A 127 7.82 23.61 -6.96
CA VAL A 127 8.05 22.27 -6.44
C VAL A 127 9.31 21.72 -7.11
N PRO A 128 10.32 21.21 -6.35
CA PRO A 128 11.53 20.65 -6.93
C PRO A 128 11.23 19.46 -7.84
N LEU A 129 11.72 19.50 -9.06
CA LEU A 129 11.61 18.42 -10.05
C LEU A 129 12.96 17.80 -10.32
N VAL A 130 13.00 16.48 -10.62
CA VAL A 130 14.21 15.84 -11.10
C VAL A 130 14.70 16.57 -12.34
N PRO A 131 15.96 17.01 -12.41
CA PRO A 131 16.51 17.67 -13.61
C PRO A 131 16.27 16.80 -14.85
N GLY A 132 15.74 17.39 -15.89
CA GLY A 132 15.37 16.68 -17.12
C GLY A 132 14.51 17.50 -18.03
N VAL A 133 13.72 16.85 -18.86
CA VAL A 133 12.78 17.53 -19.77
C VAL A 133 11.34 17.26 -19.38
N ASP A 134 10.51 18.27 -19.59
CA ASP A 134 9.08 18.27 -19.25
C ASP A 134 8.21 18.02 -20.49
N GLU A 135 8.82 17.54 -21.61
CA GLU A 135 8.15 17.29 -22.88
C GLU A 135 8.44 15.88 -23.35
N ALA A 136 7.44 15.29 -24.04
CA ALA A 136 7.60 14.01 -24.68
C ALA A 136 8.53 14.13 -25.89
N ILE A 137 9.47 13.20 -26.03
CA ILE A 137 10.46 13.18 -27.11
C ILE A 137 10.27 11.90 -27.91
N SER A 138 10.08 12.02 -29.22
CA SER A 138 10.06 10.88 -30.15
C SER A 138 11.30 10.83 -31.06
N ASP A 139 11.96 11.97 -31.26
CA ASP A 139 13.14 12.09 -32.13
C ASP A 139 14.43 11.71 -31.38
N VAL A 140 15.12 10.67 -31.84
CA VAL A 140 16.34 10.12 -31.21
C VAL A 140 17.49 11.13 -31.19
N PRO A 141 17.84 11.82 -32.31
CA PRO A 141 18.89 12.83 -32.33
C PRO A 141 18.65 13.99 -31.36
N ALA A 142 17.43 14.51 -31.27
CA ALA A 142 17.06 15.57 -30.32
C ALA A 142 17.18 15.05 -28.87
N ALA A 143 16.68 13.86 -28.62
CA ALA A 143 16.76 13.21 -27.31
C ALA A 143 18.22 13.02 -26.82
N LYS A 144 19.12 12.62 -27.75
CA LYS A 144 20.54 12.43 -27.45
C LYS A 144 21.22 13.74 -27.02
N LYS A 145 20.89 14.86 -27.67
CA LYS A 145 21.40 16.19 -27.29
C LYS A 145 20.92 16.58 -25.91
N ILE A 146 19.65 16.38 -25.62
CA ILE A 146 19.05 16.63 -24.30
C ILE A 146 19.72 15.77 -23.21
N ALA A 147 19.93 14.48 -23.50
CA ALA A 147 20.62 13.57 -22.58
C ALA A 147 22.02 14.05 -22.23
N ALA A 148 22.77 14.59 -23.19
CA ALA A 148 24.08 15.17 -22.97
C ALA A 148 24.03 16.47 -22.10
N GLU A 149 23.00 17.30 -22.27
CA GLU A 149 22.78 18.51 -21.48
C GLU A 149 22.38 18.17 -20.02
N VAL A 150 21.52 17.17 -19.81
CA VAL A 150 21.14 16.64 -18.46
C VAL A 150 22.33 15.99 -17.77
N GLY A 151 23.21 15.37 -18.54
CA GLY A 151 24.41 14.68 -18.07
C GLY A 151 24.12 13.26 -17.55
N TYR A 152 24.89 12.28 -18.06
CA TYR A 152 24.78 10.88 -17.65
C TYR A 152 25.22 10.63 -16.19
N PRO A 153 24.70 9.58 -15.52
CA PRO A 153 23.67 8.67 -16.00
C PRO A 153 22.30 9.34 -16.01
N ILE A 154 21.42 8.87 -16.94
CA ILE A 154 20.06 9.34 -17.11
C ILE A 154 19.06 8.20 -17.09
N LEU A 155 17.80 8.53 -16.90
CA LEU A 155 16.67 7.59 -16.96
C LEU A 155 15.73 8.02 -18.09
N ILE A 156 15.50 7.12 -19.04
CA ILE A 156 14.47 7.28 -20.06
C ILE A 156 13.19 6.65 -19.51
N LYS A 157 12.07 7.37 -19.56
CA LYS A 157 10.77 6.94 -19.03
C LYS A 157 9.67 7.11 -20.07
N ALA A 158 8.74 6.14 -20.16
CA ALA A 158 7.51 6.33 -20.91
C ALA A 158 6.68 7.47 -20.31
N SER A 159 6.08 8.31 -21.16
CA SER A 159 5.19 9.39 -20.73
C SER A 159 3.89 8.84 -20.16
N ALA A 160 3.34 7.78 -20.75
CA ALA A 160 2.18 7.06 -20.28
C ALA A 160 2.60 5.87 -19.41
N GLY A 161 1.80 5.57 -18.37
CA GLY A 161 1.97 4.38 -17.53
C GLY A 161 2.76 4.58 -16.24
N GLY A 162 2.86 3.48 -15.46
CA GLY A 162 3.47 3.43 -14.13
C GLY A 162 4.10 2.07 -13.81
N GLY A 163 4.53 1.87 -12.55
CA GLY A 163 5.05 0.58 -12.09
C GLY A 163 6.39 0.16 -12.70
N GLY A 164 7.19 1.11 -13.23
CA GLY A 164 8.53 0.82 -13.74
C GLY A 164 8.59 0.29 -15.17
N LYS A 165 7.47 0.09 -15.86
CA LYS A 165 7.45 -0.30 -17.28
C LYS A 165 7.85 0.88 -18.17
N GLY A 166 8.63 0.62 -19.21
CA GLY A 166 9.14 1.65 -20.13
C GLY A 166 10.21 2.54 -19.49
N MET A 167 10.92 2.08 -18.44
CA MET A 167 12.06 2.77 -17.85
C MET A 167 13.37 2.10 -18.25
N ARG A 168 14.36 2.91 -18.69
CA ARG A 168 15.70 2.45 -19.05
C ARG A 168 16.77 3.37 -18.47
N LEU A 169 17.68 2.78 -17.69
CA LEU A 169 18.87 3.45 -17.21
C LEU A 169 19.92 3.48 -18.34
N VAL A 170 20.45 4.67 -18.60
CA VAL A 170 21.51 4.89 -19.61
C VAL A 170 22.74 5.45 -18.91
N GLN A 171 23.80 4.66 -18.86
CA GLN A 171 25.02 5.02 -18.13
C GLN A 171 25.89 6.05 -18.87
N ASN A 172 25.88 5.96 -20.21
CA ASN A 172 26.72 6.78 -21.05
C ASN A 172 26.10 6.99 -22.45
N GLU A 173 26.69 7.89 -23.23
CA GLU A 173 26.19 8.26 -24.55
C GLU A 173 26.17 7.09 -25.56
N ALA A 174 27.10 6.14 -25.44
CA ALA A 174 27.20 5.03 -26.38
C ALA A 174 25.99 4.08 -26.32
N GLU A 175 25.36 3.95 -25.15
CA GLU A 175 24.21 3.10 -24.92
C GLU A 175 22.86 3.77 -25.29
N PHE A 176 22.87 5.10 -25.50
CA PHE A 176 21.67 5.90 -25.56
C PHE A 176 20.67 5.45 -26.63
N GLU A 177 21.12 5.26 -27.87
CA GLU A 177 20.24 4.97 -29.02
C GLU A 177 19.55 3.59 -28.88
N GLU A 178 20.28 2.60 -28.36
CA GLU A 178 19.75 1.28 -28.10
C GLU A 178 18.69 1.33 -27.01
N GLN A 179 19.02 1.95 -25.86
CA GLN A 179 18.10 2.04 -24.71
C GLN A 179 16.87 2.89 -25.02
N MET A 180 17.01 3.96 -25.81
CA MET A 180 15.90 4.79 -26.25
C MET A 180 14.92 3.98 -27.12
N THR A 181 15.44 3.21 -28.08
CA THR A 181 14.63 2.35 -28.96
C THR A 181 13.89 1.27 -28.16
N LEU A 182 14.55 0.65 -27.19
CA LEU A 182 13.94 -0.34 -26.31
C LEU A 182 12.83 0.27 -25.44
N ALA A 183 13.06 1.46 -24.87
CA ALA A 183 12.06 2.17 -24.08
C ALA A 183 10.81 2.52 -24.90
N GLN A 184 11.00 3.05 -26.12
CA GLN A 184 9.90 3.40 -27.02
C GLN A 184 9.09 2.16 -27.45
N ASN A 185 9.75 1.05 -27.78
CA ASN A 185 9.07 -0.18 -28.16
C ASN A 185 8.26 -0.78 -26.99
N GLU A 186 8.81 -0.75 -25.78
CA GLU A 186 8.09 -1.20 -24.58
C GLU A 186 6.91 -0.28 -24.26
N ALA A 187 7.07 1.03 -24.38
CA ALA A 187 6.01 2.01 -24.19
C ALA A 187 4.87 1.80 -25.18
N ARG A 188 5.19 1.64 -26.47
CA ARG A 188 4.21 1.37 -27.52
C ARG A 188 3.45 0.07 -27.28
N SER A 189 4.13 -1.00 -26.89
CA SER A 189 3.50 -2.31 -26.67
C SER A 189 2.64 -2.36 -25.42
N SER A 190 3.03 -1.63 -24.37
CA SER A 190 2.35 -1.67 -23.06
C SER A 190 1.24 -0.63 -22.94
N PHE A 191 1.39 0.53 -23.58
CA PHE A 191 0.51 1.70 -23.37
C PHE A 191 -0.10 2.23 -24.68
N GLY A 192 0.33 1.74 -25.85
CA GLY A 192 -0.14 2.21 -27.15
C GLY A 192 0.46 3.55 -27.59
N ASP A 193 1.40 4.11 -26.83
CA ASP A 193 2.09 5.38 -27.09
C ASP A 193 3.59 5.17 -26.89
N ASP A 194 4.43 5.68 -27.81
CA ASP A 194 5.89 5.56 -27.76
C ASP A 194 6.60 6.80 -27.23
N ALA A 195 5.83 7.78 -26.77
CA ALA A 195 6.37 8.98 -26.19
C ALA A 195 7.16 8.68 -24.92
N VAL A 196 8.39 9.20 -24.85
CA VAL A 196 9.28 9.06 -23.69
C VAL A 196 9.82 10.43 -23.28
N PHE A 197 10.30 10.54 -22.06
CA PHE A 197 11.02 11.72 -21.56
C PHE A 197 12.27 11.30 -20.82
N ILE A 198 13.18 12.25 -20.59
CA ILE A 198 14.52 12.02 -20.02
C ILE A 198 14.63 12.77 -18.70
N GLU A 199 15.13 12.07 -17.69
CA GLU A 199 15.46 12.65 -16.37
C GLU A 199 16.87 12.26 -15.94
N LYS A 200 17.49 13.07 -15.10
CA LYS A 200 18.69 12.70 -14.39
C LYS A 200 18.43 11.45 -13.55
N PHE A 201 19.34 10.50 -13.60
CA PHE A 201 19.27 9.37 -12.69
C PHE A 201 19.69 9.83 -11.27
N VAL A 202 18.81 9.63 -10.31
CA VAL A 202 19.09 9.84 -8.90
C VAL A 202 19.69 8.54 -8.36
N ASP A 203 20.95 8.56 -7.95
CA ASP A 203 21.62 7.37 -7.41
C ASP A 203 21.23 7.13 -5.95
N GLN A 204 21.02 5.86 -5.59
CA GLN A 204 20.66 5.42 -4.25
C GLN A 204 19.55 6.26 -3.59
N PRO A 205 18.42 6.48 -4.30
CA PRO A 205 17.39 7.38 -3.80
C PRO A 205 16.64 6.74 -2.63
N ARG A 206 16.14 7.60 -1.72
CA ARG A 206 15.07 7.23 -0.81
C ARG A 206 13.74 7.57 -1.43
N HIS A 207 12.75 6.75 -1.14
CA HIS A 207 11.36 6.99 -1.50
C HIS A 207 10.62 7.49 -0.26
N ILE A 208 10.43 8.78 -0.19
CA ILE A 208 9.69 9.44 0.88
C ILE A 208 8.42 10.04 0.31
N GLU A 209 7.33 9.88 1.03
CA GLU A 209 6.04 10.40 0.59
C GLU A 209 5.37 11.21 1.68
N ILE A 210 4.60 12.21 1.28
CA ILE A 210 3.86 13.09 2.19
C ILE A 210 2.37 12.83 2.04
N GLN A 211 1.72 12.43 3.14
CA GLN A 211 0.27 12.37 3.18
C GLN A 211 -0.31 13.78 3.20
N VAL A 212 -1.20 14.08 2.27
CA VAL A 212 -1.93 15.35 2.22
C VAL A 212 -3.43 15.13 2.38
N PHE A 213 -4.10 16.18 2.86
CA PHE A 213 -5.55 16.27 2.90
C PHE A 213 -5.99 17.67 2.52
N ALA A 214 -7.00 17.77 1.65
CA ALA A 214 -7.58 19.03 1.24
C ALA A 214 -9.12 18.99 1.31
N ASP A 215 -9.74 20.09 1.71
CA ASP A 215 -11.20 20.23 1.69
C ASP A 215 -11.70 21.04 0.49
N GLN A 216 -13.01 21.05 0.30
CA GLN A 216 -13.66 21.75 -0.80
C GLN A 216 -13.65 23.29 -0.65
N GLN A 217 -13.17 23.81 0.49
CA GLN A 217 -13.03 25.23 0.78
C GLN A 217 -11.61 25.73 0.53
N GLY A 218 -10.69 24.85 0.06
CA GLY A 218 -9.32 25.20 -0.26
C GLY A 218 -8.34 25.10 0.92
N ASN A 219 -8.76 24.61 2.09
CA ASN A 219 -7.84 24.30 3.17
C ASN A 219 -7.09 23.03 2.84
N THR A 220 -5.77 23.06 2.99
CA THR A 220 -4.91 21.91 2.72
C THR A 220 -3.92 21.76 3.87
N VAL A 221 -3.74 20.53 4.35
CA VAL A 221 -2.75 20.17 5.36
C VAL A 221 -1.91 18.98 4.89
N TYR A 222 -0.70 18.85 5.43
CA TYR A 222 0.10 17.64 5.32
C TYR A 222 0.13 16.90 6.67
N LEU A 223 0.05 15.58 6.60
CA LEU A 223 0.00 14.68 7.77
C LEU A 223 1.32 13.93 7.93
N PHE A 224 2.40 14.65 7.66
CA PHE A 224 3.77 14.17 7.73
C PHE A 224 4.14 13.12 6.68
N GLU A 225 5.38 12.62 6.80
CA GLU A 225 5.94 11.71 5.83
C GLU A 225 5.82 10.24 6.25
N ARG A 226 5.97 9.39 5.22
CA ARG A 226 6.25 7.96 5.33
C ARG A 226 7.53 7.63 4.57
N GLU A 227 8.35 6.77 5.15
CA GLU A 227 9.54 6.18 4.52
C GLU A 227 9.14 4.87 3.86
N CYS A 228 9.28 4.78 2.54
CA CYS A 228 8.83 3.67 1.73
C CYS A 228 9.95 3.06 0.86
N SER A 229 11.21 3.20 1.26
CA SER A 229 12.37 2.76 0.47
C SER A 229 12.57 1.25 0.46
N VAL A 230 12.02 0.50 1.44
CA VAL A 230 12.11 -0.97 1.41
C VAL A 230 11.10 -1.53 0.40
N GLN A 231 11.59 -1.76 -0.81
CA GLN A 231 10.76 -2.16 -1.96
C GLN A 231 11.37 -3.36 -2.67
N ARG A 232 10.53 -4.20 -3.27
CA ARG A 232 10.92 -5.18 -4.26
C ARG A 232 10.23 -4.89 -5.59
N ARG A 233 10.99 -4.80 -6.69
CA ARG A 233 10.43 -4.52 -8.02
C ARG A 233 9.43 -3.35 -8.01
N HIS A 234 9.75 -2.27 -7.28
CA HIS A 234 8.91 -1.08 -7.07
C HIS A 234 7.63 -1.30 -6.23
N GLN A 235 7.48 -2.44 -5.58
CA GLN A 235 6.40 -2.72 -4.64
C GLN A 235 6.93 -2.55 -3.21
N LYS A 236 6.31 -1.66 -2.44
CA LYS A 236 6.60 -1.41 -1.03
C LYS A 236 6.29 -2.66 -0.20
N VAL A 237 7.09 -2.98 0.82
CA VAL A 237 6.91 -4.16 1.68
C VAL A 237 7.00 -3.81 3.17
N VAL A 238 7.91 -2.89 3.52
CA VAL A 238 8.03 -2.34 4.87
C VAL A 238 8.04 -0.83 4.77
N GLU A 239 7.14 -0.19 5.51
CA GLU A 239 6.98 1.25 5.59
C GLU A 239 7.05 1.71 7.03
N GLU A 240 7.56 2.92 7.24
CA GLU A 240 7.60 3.54 8.56
C GLU A 240 7.22 5.02 8.54
N ALA A 241 6.74 5.53 9.64
CA ALA A 241 6.47 6.95 9.88
C ALA A 241 6.81 7.33 11.33
N PRO A 242 7.50 8.48 11.52
CA PRO A 242 8.14 9.32 10.51
C PRO A 242 9.42 8.69 9.93
N SER A 243 10.02 9.27 8.88
CA SER A 243 11.31 8.84 8.35
C SER A 243 12.45 9.13 9.34
N ALA A 244 13.40 8.19 9.45
CA ALA A 244 14.56 8.31 10.32
C ALA A 244 15.55 9.40 9.88
N VAL A 245 15.48 9.88 8.63
CA VAL A 245 16.47 10.80 8.05
C VAL A 245 15.97 12.23 7.89
N LEU A 246 14.67 12.50 8.00
CA LEU A 246 14.15 13.85 7.85
C LEU A 246 14.34 14.68 9.12
N THR A 247 15.03 15.82 8.97
CA THR A 247 15.03 16.85 10.00
C THR A 247 13.68 17.58 10.05
N PRO A 248 13.33 18.26 11.15
CA PRO A 248 12.11 19.06 11.21
C PRO A 248 11.99 20.07 10.06
N GLU A 249 13.10 20.70 9.66
CA GLU A 249 13.14 21.70 8.60
C GLU A 249 12.88 21.09 7.23
N LEU A 250 13.52 19.94 6.92
CA LEU A 250 13.30 19.24 5.65
C LEU A 250 11.88 18.69 5.58
N ARG A 251 11.36 18.15 6.68
CA ARG A 251 9.95 17.71 6.78
C ARG A 251 8.97 18.84 6.47
N GLN A 252 9.23 20.04 7.01
CA GLN A 252 8.42 21.21 6.73
C GLN A 252 8.49 21.60 5.25
N GLN A 253 9.69 21.67 4.67
CA GLN A 253 9.88 22.03 3.26
C GLN A 253 9.14 21.05 2.32
N MET A 254 9.27 19.73 2.58
CA MET A 254 8.57 18.70 1.81
C MET A 254 7.05 18.77 2.00
N GLY A 255 6.59 19.04 3.23
CA GLY A 255 5.18 19.22 3.54
C GLY A 255 4.58 20.42 2.80
N GLU A 256 5.29 21.56 2.80
CA GLU A 256 4.88 22.77 2.06
C GLU A 256 4.87 22.55 0.54
N ALA A 257 5.87 21.81 0.01
CA ALA A 257 5.90 21.41 -1.38
C ALA A 257 4.69 20.51 -1.73
N ALA A 258 4.35 19.56 -0.88
CA ALA A 258 3.19 18.69 -1.07
C ALA A 258 1.86 19.47 -1.04
N VAL A 259 1.73 20.47 -0.16
CA VAL A 259 0.58 21.39 -0.16
C VAL A 259 0.53 22.21 -1.46
N ALA A 260 1.69 22.63 -1.98
CA ALA A 260 1.77 23.33 -3.25
C ALA A 260 1.30 22.47 -4.44
N VAL A 261 1.64 21.17 -4.45
CA VAL A 261 1.12 20.19 -5.44
C VAL A 261 -0.42 20.12 -5.38
N CYS A 262 -1.00 20.02 -4.19
CA CYS A 262 -2.46 20.00 -4.04
C CYS A 262 -3.12 21.26 -4.60
N LYS A 263 -2.53 22.45 -4.35
CA LYS A 263 -3.02 23.72 -4.87
C LYS A 263 -2.93 23.79 -6.39
N ALA A 264 -1.89 23.22 -6.99
CA ALA A 264 -1.67 23.21 -8.44
C ALA A 264 -2.79 22.49 -9.20
N CYS A 265 -3.48 21.53 -8.57
CA CYS A 265 -4.57 20.78 -9.20
C CYS A 265 -5.93 20.96 -8.52
N ASN A 266 -6.10 21.93 -7.61
CA ASN A 266 -7.33 22.14 -6.83
C ASN A 266 -7.80 20.84 -6.15
N TYR A 267 -6.88 20.16 -5.46
CA TYR A 267 -7.11 18.85 -4.88
C TYR A 267 -8.14 18.86 -3.75
N GLU A 268 -8.92 17.78 -3.65
CA GLU A 268 -9.81 17.50 -2.52
C GLU A 268 -9.68 16.02 -2.07
N GLY A 269 -9.86 15.78 -0.78
CA GLY A 269 -9.74 14.44 -0.19
C GLY A 269 -8.34 14.08 0.25
N ALA A 270 -8.11 12.77 0.44
CA ALA A 270 -6.81 12.20 0.76
C ALA A 270 -5.96 12.04 -0.49
N GLY A 271 -4.72 12.49 -0.45
CA GLY A 271 -3.74 12.26 -1.49
C GLY A 271 -2.36 12.04 -0.90
N THR A 272 -1.45 11.50 -1.70
CA THR A 272 -0.07 11.27 -1.31
C THR A 272 0.86 11.81 -2.38
N VAL A 273 1.77 12.69 -1.98
CA VAL A 273 2.81 13.24 -2.86
C VAL A 273 4.10 12.48 -2.62
N GLU A 274 4.57 11.76 -3.62
CA GLU A 274 5.79 10.96 -3.57
C GLU A 274 6.99 11.76 -4.04
N PHE A 275 8.10 11.63 -3.29
CA PHE A 275 9.37 12.29 -3.57
C PHE A 275 10.51 11.27 -3.59
N LEU A 276 11.51 11.55 -4.43
CA LEU A 276 12.83 10.94 -4.31
C LEU A 276 13.73 11.89 -3.53
N ILE A 277 14.51 11.35 -2.58
CA ILE A 277 15.53 12.08 -1.84
C ILE A 277 16.89 11.48 -2.18
N ASP A 278 17.84 12.31 -2.58
CA ASP A 278 19.21 11.88 -2.87
C ASP A 278 20.10 11.81 -1.61
N ALA A 279 21.35 11.44 -1.80
CA ALA A 279 22.33 11.33 -0.71
C ALA A 279 22.67 12.67 -0.05
N ASN A 280 22.40 13.80 -0.70
CA ASN A 280 22.61 15.15 -0.15
C ASN A 280 21.38 15.67 0.61
N LEU A 281 20.31 14.89 0.67
CA LEU A 281 18.98 15.23 1.18
C LEU A 281 18.23 16.27 0.31
N ASP A 282 18.62 16.41 -0.96
CA ASP A 282 17.82 17.14 -1.93
C ASP A 282 16.63 16.28 -2.35
N PHE A 283 15.43 16.86 -2.38
CA PHE A 283 14.21 16.13 -2.71
C PHE A 283 13.58 16.58 -4.02
N TYR A 284 12.97 15.64 -4.73
CA TYR A 284 12.39 15.85 -6.05
C TYR A 284 11.01 15.20 -6.13
N PHE A 285 10.02 15.94 -6.64
CA PHE A 285 8.69 15.41 -6.92
C PHE A 285 8.76 14.24 -7.91
N LEU A 286 8.14 13.14 -7.55
CA LEU A 286 8.04 11.95 -8.38
C LEU A 286 6.65 11.87 -9.03
N GLU A 287 5.61 11.77 -8.20
CA GLU A 287 4.21 11.67 -8.63
C GLU A 287 3.26 12.00 -7.46
N MET A 288 1.98 12.15 -7.78
CA MET A 288 0.92 12.24 -6.78
C MET A 288 -0.07 11.11 -6.98
N ASN A 289 -0.27 10.30 -5.94
CA ASN A 289 -1.34 9.32 -5.90
C ASN A 289 -2.62 9.99 -5.41
N THR A 290 -3.64 10.00 -6.27
CA THR A 290 -4.91 10.72 -6.05
C THR A 290 -5.92 9.86 -5.28
N ARG A 291 -5.48 9.17 -4.25
CA ARG A 291 -6.23 8.21 -3.45
C ARG A 291 -5.62 8.01 -2.07
N LEU A 292 -6.32 7.29 -1.21
CA LEU A 292 -5.73 6.73 0.00
C LEU A 292 -4.67 5.67 -0.37
N GLN A 293 -3.55 5.64 0.32
CA GLN A 293 -2.48 4.66 0.13
C GLN A 293 -2.68 3.41 1.00
N VAL A 294 -2.06 2.29 0.61
CA VAL A 294 -2.04 1.05 1.41
C VAL A 294 -1.50 1.33 2.82
N GLU A 295 -0.38 2.04 2.89
CA GLU A 295 0.41 2.38 4.07
C GLU A 295 -0.13 3.56 4.90
N HIS A 296 -1.38 4.00 4.65
CA HIS A 296 -2.00 5.06 5.46
C HIS A 296 -2.07 4.75 6.97
N PRO A 297 -2.11 3.48 7.42
CA PRO A 297 -2.19 3.18 8.84
C PRO A 297 -1.00 3.70 9.65
N VAL A 298 0.23 3.75 9.12
CA VAL A 298 1.36 4.31 9.89
C VAL A 298 1.18 5.81 10.17
N THR A 299 0.56 6.55 9.22
CA THR A 299 0.19 7.95 9.45
C THR A 299 -0.90 8.07 10.50
N GLU A 300 -1.90 7.20 10.49
CA GLU A 300 -2.96 7.16 11.51
C GLU A 300 -2.39 6.92 12.90
N GLU A 301 -1.47 5.97 13.04
CA GLU A 301 -0.86 5.62 14.33
C GLU A 301 -0.01 6.75 14.93
N ILE A 302 0.71 7.53 14.10
CA ILE A 302 1.53 8.64 14.61
C ILE A 302 0.75 9.94 14.81
N THR A 303 -0.44 10.08 14.18
CA THR A 303 -1.25 11.31 14.28
C THR A 303 -2.49 11.15 15.15
N GLY A 304 -2.91 9.92 15.42
CA GLY A 304 -4.16 9.60 16.12
C GLY A 304 -5.42 9.92 15.30
N LEU A 305 -5.29 10.03 13.97
CA LEU A 305 -6.40 10.36 13.07
C LEU A 305 -6.98 9.12 12.41
N ASP A 306 -8.24 9.18 11.98
CA ASP A 306 -8.88 8.22 11.09
C ASP A 306 -9.02 8.86 9.71
N LEU A 307 -8.16 8.47 8.77
CA LEU A 307 -8.10 9.10 7.45
C LEU A 307 -9.33 8.77 6.59
N VAL A 308 -9.96 7.63 6.78
CA VAL A 308 -11.22 7.28 6.12
C VAL A 308 -12.37 8.16 6.65
N GLU A 309 -12.40 8.44 7.95
CA GLU A 309 -13.36 9.40 8.52
C GLU A 309 -13.18 10.79 7.89
N TRP A 310 -11.92 11.24 7.75
CA TRP A 310 -11.65 12.54 7.12
C TRP A 310 -12.07 12.56 5.64
N GLN A 311 -11.85 11.48 4.89
CA GLN A 311 -12.32 11.38 3.50
C GLN A 311 -13.86 11.52 3.42
N ILE A 312 -14.60 10.85 4.31
CA ILE A 312 -16.06 10.91 4.34
C ILE A 312 -16.55 12.32 4.73
N ARG A 313 -15.92 12.96 5.71
CA ARG A 313 -16.24 14.34 6.12
C ARG A 313 -16.04 15.34 4.97
N VAL A 314 -14.89 15.27 4.29
CA VAL A 314 -14.60 16.12 3.13
C VAL A 314 -15.62 15.88 2.01
N ALA A 315 -15.95 14.63 1.70
CA ALA A 315 -16.96 14.30 0.69
C ALA A 315 -18.37 14.81 1.05
N ARG A 316 -18.66 15.01 2.34
CA ARG A 316 -19.88 15.68 2.83
C ARG A 316 -19.84 17.23 2.67
N GLY A 317 -18.71 17.78 2.27
CA GLY A 317 -18.49 19.22 2.20
C GLY A 317 -18.09 19.87 3.53
N GLU A 318 -17.73 19.07 4.54
CA GLU A 318 -17.22 19.56 5.82
C GLU A 318 -15.80 20.11 5.64
N ARG A 319 -15.41 21.09 6.45
CA ARG A 319 -14.03 21.57 6.53
C ARG A 319 -13.16 20.51 7.20
N LEU A 320 -11.86 20.59 6.93
CA LEU A 320 -10.88 19.76 7.63
C LEU A 320 -11.03 19.92 9.15
N PRO A 321 -11.05 18.81 9.92
CA PRO A 321 -11.25 18.86 11.38
C PRO A 321 -10.12 19.55 12.15
N LYS A 322 -8.93 19.68 11.56
CA LYS A 322 -7.74 20.30 12.18
C LYS A 322 -6.99 21.17 11.18
N LEU A 323 -6.36 22.21 11.70
CA LEU A 323 -5.40 23.06 10.99
C LEU A 323 -3.99 22.48 11.12
N GLN A 324 -3.05 22.94 10.28
CA GLN A 324 -1.67 22.40 10.26
C GLN A 324 -0.96 22.52 11.62
N ASN A 325 -1.15 23.60 12.35
CA ASN A 325 -0.55 23.84 13.66
C ASN A 325 -1.14 23.01 14.80
N GLU A 326 -2.22 22.28 14.56
CA GLU A 326 -2.85 21.34 15.51
C GLU A 326 -2.45 19.90 15.28
N LEU A 327 -1.63 19.66 14.24
CA LEU A 327 -1.15 18.34 13.85
C LEU A 327 0.24 18.09 14.44
N HIS A 328 0.42 16.95 15.07
CA HIS A 328 1.67 16.59 15.73
C HIS A 328 1.98 15.12 15.53
N ILE A 329 3.28 14.81 15.42
CA ILE A 329 3.78 13.42 15.43
C ILE A 329 3.83 12.94 16.89
N ASN A 330 3.29 11.75 17.12
CA ASN A 330 3.37 11.05 18.39
C ASN A 330 3.95 9.65 18.20
N GLY A 331 5.19 9.46 18.62
CA GLY A 331 5.90 8.18 18.50
C GLY A 331 6.32 7.83 17.09
N HIS A 332 6.37 6.54 16.81
CA HIS A 332 6.83 5.95 15.55
C HIS A 332 5.99 4.73 15.20
N ALA A 333 5.62 4.56 13.95
CA ALA A 333 4.86 3.42 13.48
C ALA A 333 5.58 2.71 12.33
N ILE A 334 5.43 1.39 12.28
CA ILE A 334 5.97 0.52 11.21
C ILE A 334 4.83 -0.33 10.70
N GLU A 335 4.73 -0.44 9.38
CA GLU A 335 3.85 -1.37 8.68
C GLU A 335 4.68 -2.44 7.97
N VAL A 336 4.26 -3.69 8.09
CA VAL A 336 4.77 -4.81 7.28
C VAL A 336 3.60 -5.36 6.49
N ARG A 337 3.70 -5.35 5.17
CA ARG A 337 2.70 -5.97 4.30
C ARG A 337 2.88 -7.47 4.30
N VAL A 338 1.83 -8.19 4.69
CA VAL A 338 1.80 -9.64 4.73
C VAL A 338 1.21 -10.17 3.44
N TYR A 339 2.08 -10.54 2.50
CA TYR A 339 1.69 -11.17 1.23
C TYR A 339 1.84 -12.69 1.31
N ALA A 340 0.97 -13.43 0.64
CA ALA A 340 1.15 -14.85 0.37
C ALA A 340 2.17 -15.04 -0.76
N GLU A 341 3.47 -15.02 -0.41
CA GLU A 341 4.58 -15.06 -1.35
C GLU A 341 5.78 -15.82 -0.79
N ASP A 342 6.43 -16.59 -1.65
CA ASP A 342 7.71 -17.26 -1.37
C ASP A 342 8.87 -16.28 -1.53
N THR A 343 9.34 -15.72 -0.44
CA THR A 343 10.44 -14.73 -0.44
C THR A 343 11.76 -15.33 -0.91
N LEU A 344 12.02 -16.62 -0.62
CA LEU A 344 13.23 -17.34 -1.05
C LEU A 344 13.12 -17.77 -2.51
N GLY A 345 11.91 -18.05 -3.01
CA GLY A 345 11.61 -18.33 -4.41
C GLY A 345 11.48 -17.06 -5.28
N GLY A 346 12.06 -15.93 -4.88
CA GLY A 346 12.04 -14.67 -5.64
C GLY A 346 10.72 -13.92 -5.54
N PHE A 347 10.02 -14.05 -4.42
CA PHE A 347 8.72 -13.41 -4.15
C PHE A 347 7.64 -13.84 -5.16
N THR A 348 7.60 -15.10 -5.50
CA THR A 348 6.51 -15.65 -6.30
C THR A 348 5.26 -15.83 -5.44
N PRO A 349 4.05 -15.53 -5.96
CA PRO A 349 2.81 -15.78 -5.22
C PRO A 349 2.72 -17.25 -4.79
N ASP A 350 2.36 -17.47 -3.53
CA ASP A 350 2.18 -18.80 -2.92
C ASP A 350 0.69 -18.97 -2.59
N ILE A 351 -0.04 -19.58 -3.52
CA ILE A 351 -1.48 -19.73 -3.46
C ILE A 351 -1.83 -21.00 -2.68
N GLY A 352 -2.75 -20.88 -1.73
CA GLY A 352 -3.16 -22.01 -0.92
C GLY A 352 -4.26 -21.62 0.07
N THR A 353 -4.56 -22.54 0.96
CA THR A 353 -5.50 -22.34 2.07
C THR A 353 -4.75 -21.91 3.32
N LEU A 354 -5.30 -20.95 4.05
CA LEU A 354 -4.80 -20.57 5.37
C LEU A 354 -5.20 -21.61 6.40
N ASP A 355 -4.41 -22.69 6.52
CA ASP A 355 -4.69 -23.79 7.46
C ASP A 355 -4.64 -23.33 8.91
N ARG A 356 -3.77 -22.38 9.19
CA ARG A 356 -3.67 -21.65 10.46
C ARG A 356 -3.57 -20.17 10.18
N TYR A 357 -4.42 -19.39 10.84
CA TYR A 357 -4.38 -17.94 10.76
C TYR A 357 -4.73 -17.32 12.12
N ARG A 358 -3.71 -16.89 12.87
CA ARG A 358 -3.85 -16.25 14.18
C ARG A 358 -3.06 -14.98 14.22
N ILE A 359 -3.77 -13.85 14.21
CA ILE A 359 -3.17 -12.52 14.26
C ILE A 359 -2.54 -12.26 15.63
N PRO A 360 -1.41 -11.54 15.69
CA PRO A 360 -0.83 -11.10 16.95
C PRO A 360 -1.76 -10.12 17.65
N SER A 361 -1.77 -10.16 18.97
CA SER A 361 -2.57 -9.26 19.80
C SER A 361 -1.71 -8.53 20.81
N GLY A 362 -2.11 -7.34 21.18
CA GLY A 362 -1.40 -6.54 22.18
C GLY A 362 -1.63 -5.05 22.01
N ARG A 363 -1.20 -4.29 23.03
CA ARG A 363 -1.28 -2.84 22.97
C ARG A 363 -0.35 -2.31 21.86
N HIS A 364 -0.85 -1.41 21.02
CA HIS A 364 -0.10 -0.83 19.89
C HIS A 364 0.29 -1.82 18.80
N ILE A 365 -0.47 -2.91 18.67
CA ILE A 365 -0.43 -3.83 17.54
C ILE A 365 -1.79 -3.75 16.85
N ARG A 366 -1.78 -3.47 15.56
CA ARG A 366 -2.94 -3.41 14.67
C ARG A 366 -2.73 -4.36 13.51
N VAL A 367 -3.76 -5.09 13.13
CA VAL A 367 -3.78 -5.90 11.93
C VAL A 367 -5.01 -5.51 11.12
N ASP A 368 -4.78 -5.03 9.90
CA ASP A 368 -5.83 -4.83 8.90
C ASP A 368 -5.77 -5.99 7.92
N ASP A 369 -6.69 -6.93 8.04
CA ASP A 369 -6.68 -8.23 7.37
C ASP A 369 -7.85 -8.41 6.39
N ALA A 370 -7.65 -9.32 5.42
CA ALA A 370 -8.63 -9.64 4.37
C ALA A 370 -9.23 -11.04 4.52
N PHE A 371 -8.62 -11.92 5.31
CA PHE A 371 -8.91 -13.35 5.36
C PHE A 371 -9.10 -13.85 6.78
N GLU A 372 -9.63 -15.07 6.88
CA GLU A 372 -9.79 -15.83 8.12
C GLU A 372 -9.22 -17.25 7.94
N GLU A 373 -9.01 -17.96 9.04
CA GLU A 373 -8.54 -19.35 9.05
C GLU A 373 -9.48 -20.25 8.23
N GLY A 374 -8.94 -21.09 7.36
CA GLY A 374 -9.66 -21.96 6.45
C GLY A 374 -9.99 -21.37 5.09
N MET A 375 -9.72 -20.07 4.85
CA MET A 375 -9.96 -19.45 3.56
C MET A 375 -8.81 -19.69 2.57
N GLU A 376 -9.18 -19.78 1.28
CA GLU A 376 -8.24 -19.88 0.17
C GLU A 376 -7.81 -18.49 -0.33
N ILE A 377 -6.54 -18.31 -0.64
CA ILE A 377 -6.00 -17.11 -1.29
C ILE A 377 -6.31 -17.17 -2.79
N PRO A 378 -7.15 -16.30 -3.35
CA PRO A 378 -7.56 -16.38 -4.74
C PRO A 378 -6.46 -15.87 -5.69
N ILE A 379 -6.31 -16.54 -6.84
CA ILE A 379 -5.35 -16.17 -7.89
C ILE A 379 -5.70 -14.89 -8.67
N TYR A 380 -6.89 -14.38 -8.49
CA TYR A 380 -7.46 -13.30 -9.32
C TYR A 380 -7.05 -11.90 -8.88
N TYR A 381 -6.51 -11.77 -7.68
CA TYR A 381 -6.23 -10.49 -7.03
C TYR A 381 -4.84 -10.47 -6.41
N ASP A 382 -4.47 -9.31 -5.89
CA ASP A 382 -3.24 -9.15 -5.13
C ASP A 382 -3.22 -10.14 -3.93
N PRO A 383 -2.12 -10.89 -3.71
CA PRO A 383 -2.05 -11.91 -2.66
C PRO A 383 -1.83 -11.33 -1.25
N MET A 384 -2.14 -10.07 -1.01
CA MET A 384 -2.02 -9.44 0.30
C MET A 384 -3.04 -10.02 1.28
N ILE A 385 -2.53 -10.68 2.32
CA ILE A 385 -3.33 -11.26 3.39
C ILE A 385 -3.73 -10.19 4.40
N ALA A 386 -2.77 -9.37 4.82
CA ALA A 386 -2.95 -8.37 5.86
C ALA A 386 -1.86 -7.31 5.82
N LYS A 387 -2.06 -6.25 6.63
CA LYS A 387 -1.05 -5.29 7.05
C LYS A 387 -0.86 -5.42 8.55
N LEU A 388 0.37 -5.72 8.97
CA LEU A 388 0.76 -5.66 10.38
C LEU A 388 1.32 -4.27 10.66
N VAL A 389 0.65 -3.52 11.52
CA VAL A 389 1.02 -2.15 11.90
C VAL A 389 1.31 -2.09 13.39
N VAL A 390 2.46 -1.53 13.73
CA VAL A 390 2.93 -1.48 15.11
C VAL A 390 3.39 -0.07 15.46
N TRP A 391 3.00 0.42 16.64
CA TRP A 391 3.42 1.72 17.15
C TRP A 391 4.35 1.57 18.36
N GLY A 392 5.33 2.47 18.47
CA GLY A 392 6.22 2.62 19.62
C GLY A 392 6.45 4.07 19.97
N LYS A 393 6.87 4.36 21.21
CA LYS A 393 7.24 5.73 21.62
C LYS A 393 8.49 6.22 20.89
N THR A 394 9.36 5.29 20.52
CA THR A 394 10.55 5.51 19.74
C THR A 394 10.61 4.53 18.56
N ARG A 395 11.45 4.82 17.58
CA ARG A 395 11.66 3.94 16.43
C ARG A 395 12.15 2.55 16.87
N GLU A 396 13.09 2.49 17.78
CA GLU A 396 13.62 1.22 18.32
C GLU A 396 12.51 0.38 18.99
N GLU A 397 11.66 1.03 19.82
CA GLU A 397 10.54 0.35 20.45
C GLU A 397 9.54 -0.20 19.41
N ALA A 398 9.28 0.56 18.33
CA ALA A 398 8.41 0.11 17.25
C ALA A 398 9.02 -1.09 16.51
N ILE A 399 10.33 -1.06 16.20
CA ILE A 399 11.06 -2.17 15.56
C ILE A 399 10.98 -3.43 16.42
N ASP A 400 11.35 -3.35 17.70
CA ASP A 400 11.40 -4.52 18.58
C ASP A 400 9.99 -5.10 18.82
N ARG A 401 8.99 -4.23 18.97
CA ARG A 401 7.58 -4.67 19.07
C ARG A 401 7.07 -5.31 17.78
N CYS A 402 7.48 -4.79 16.61
CA CYS A 402 7.09 -5.36 15.33
C CYS A 402 7.71 -6.76 15.14
N ILE A 403 8.99 -6.97 15.50
CA ILE A 403 9.63 -8.28 15.50
C ILE A 403 8.86 -9.24 16.42
N ALA A 404 8.55 -8.83 17.63
CA ALA A 404 7.78 -9.64 18.57
C ALA A 404 6.36 -9.96 18.07
N ALA A 405 5.73 -9.01 17.36
CA ALA A 405 4.43 -9.24 16.74
C ALA A 405 4.51 -10.27 15.60
N ILE A 406 5.55 -10.20 14.74
CA ILE A 406 5.81 -11.19 13.70
C ILE A 406 6.02 -12.58 14.32
N ASP A 407 6.81 -12.70 15.40
CA ASP A 407 7.04 -13.98 16.08
C ASP A 407 5.77 -14.61 16.68
N ASN A 408 4.75 -13.80 16.96
CA ASN A 408 3.45 -14.26 17.44
C ASN A 408 2.38 -14.40 16.35
N TYR A 409 2.71 -14.09 15.08
CA TYR A 409 1.79 -14.21 13.96
C TYR A 409 1.86 -15.65 13.41
N GLN A 410 0.81 -16.42 13.63
CA GLN A 410 0.77 -17.83 13.18
C GLN A 410 0.02 -17.93 11.85
N ILE A 411 0.76 -18.16 10.79
CA ILE A 411 0.23 -18.43 9.44
C ILE A 411 0.83 -19.75 8.95
N SER A 412 -0.01 -20.67 8.46
CA SER A 412 0.43 -21.87 7.77
C SER A 412 -0.51 -22.21 6.61
N GLY A 413 -0.05 -23.06 5.70
CA GLY A 413 -0.73 -23.41 4.45
C GLY A 413 -0.21 -22.58 3.27
N VAL A 414 0.39 -21.42 3.53
CA VAL A 414 1.07 -20.58 2.53
C VAL A 414 2.35 -19.96 3.10
N LYS A 415 3.32 -19.69 2.26
CA LYS A 415 4.49 -18.87 2.59
C LYS A 415 4.12 -17.40 2.61
N THR A 416 4.79 -16.61 3.45
CA THR A 416 4.48 -15.17 3.57
C THR A 416 5.73 -14.29 3.58
N THR A 417 5.53 -12.99 3.42
CA THR A 417 6.57 -11.98 3.53
C THR A 417 6.98 -11.64 4.96
N LEU A 418 6.40 -12.30 6.00
CA LEU A 418 6.71 -12.00 7.41
C LEU A 418 8.18 -12.24 7.75
N ASP A 419 8.79 -13.33 7.25
CA ASP A 419 10.20 -13.62 7.50
C ASP A 419 11.12 -12.58 6.85
N PHE A 420 10.77 -12.12 5.65
CA PHE A 420 11.45 -11.00 5.02
C PHE A 420 11.29 -9.70 5.84
N GLY A 421 10.08 -9.39 6.31
CA GLY A 421 9.84 -8.25 7.20
C GLY A 421 10.71 -8.32 8.46
N LYS A 422 10.79 -9.48 9.11
CA LYS A 422 11.64 -9.72 10.27
C LYS A 422 13.13 -9.55 9.95
N PHE A 423 13.59 -10.04 8.78
CA PHE A 423 14.94 -9.82 8.29
C PHE A 423 15.25 -8.34 8.15
N VAL A 424 14.38 -7.56 7.49
CA VAL A 424 14.53 -6.11 7.33
C VAL A 424 14.67 -5.42 8.68
N LEU A 425 13.75 -5.68 9.61
CA LEU A 425 13.73 -5.07 10.94
C LEU A 425 14.94 -5.39 11.80
N LYS A 426 15.55 -6.56 11.63
CA LYS A 426 16.77 -6.96 12.31
C LYS A 426 18.03 -6.42 11.64
N HIS A 427 17.98 -6.05 10.37
CA HIS A 427 19.17 -5.68 9.59
C HIS A 427 19.78 -4.37 10.08
N PRO A 428 21.13 -4.29 10.26
CA PRO A 428 21.80 -3.10 10.78
C PRO A 428 21.54 -1.84 9.95
N ALA A 429 21.47 -1.94 8.62
CA ALA A 429 21.18 -0.81 7.74
C ALA A 429 19.78 -0.22 8.03
N PHE A 430 18.75 -1.07 8.21
CA PHE A 430 17.41 -0.60 8.57
C PHE A 430 17.41 0.01 9.98
N ARG A 431 17.99 -0.67 10.97
CA ARG A 431 18.06 -0.17 12.36
C ARG A 431 18.76 1.18 12.47
N SER A 432 19.86 1.39 11.74
CA SER A 432 20.54 2.68 11.72
C SER A 432 19.83 3.77 10.92
N GLY A 433 18.79 3.42 10.13
CA GLY A 433 18.16 4.33 9.19
C GLY A 433 18.99 4.59 7.92
N ASN A 434 20.09 3.89 7.72
CA ASN A 434 20.97 4.07 6.54
C ASN A 434 20.65 3.03 5.47
N PHE A 435 19.60 3.26 4.69
CA PHE A 435 19.15 2.40 3.60
C PHE A 435 18.48 3.23 2.50
N ASP A 436 18.38 2.65 1.32
CA ASP A 436 17.75 3.26 0.13
C ASP A 436 16.86 2.24 -0.61
N THR A 437 16.36 2.60 -1.79
CA THR A 437 15.49 1.73 -2.60
C THR A 437 16.18 0.46 -3.12
N ASN A 438 17.50 0.34 -3.01
CA ASN A 438 18.26 -0.86 -3.35
C ASN A 438 18.38 -1.85 -2.19
N PHE A 439 17.75 -1.60 -1.03
CA PHE A 439 17.88 -2.43 0.17
C PHE A 439 17.77 -3.93 -0.13
N VAL A 440 16.71 -4.34 -0.84
CA VAL A 440 16.48 -5.76 -1.17
C VAL A 440 17.59 -6.30 -2.07
N LYS A 441 17.97 -5.57 -3.12
CA LYS A 441 19.04 -5.96 -4.05
C LYS A 441 20.37 -6.11 -3.35
N THR A 442 20.66 -5.22 -2.40
CA THR A 442 21.96 -5.17 -1.71
C THR A 442 22.07 -6.19 -0.59
N HIS A 443 21.00 -6.40 0.17
CA HIS A 443 21.08 -7.12 1.44
C HIS A 443 20.33 -8.46 1.46
N PHE A 444 19.39 -8.71 0.53
CA PHE A 444 18.59 -9.93 0.53
C PHE A 444 18.89 -10.89 -0.64
N SER A 445 19.86 -10.58 -1.49
CA SER A 445 20.30 -11.45 -2.61
C SER A 445 21.53 -12.29 -2.31
N ASP A 446 22.07 -12.22 -1.08
CA ASP A 446 23.22 -13.04 -0.66
C ASP A 446 22.76 -14.49 -0.42
N PRO A 447 23.37 -15.49 -1.09
CA PRO A 447 23.08 -16.89 -0.85
C PRO A 447 23.25 -17.36 0.60
N ALA A 448 24.13 -16.73 1.37
CA ALA A 448 24.31 -17.01 2.79
C ALA A 448 23.07 -16.66 3.62
N LEU A 449 22.43 -15.52 3.32
CA LEU A 449 21.19 -15.09 3.97
C LEU A 449 20.02 -16.03 3.64
N LEU A 450 19.94 -16.48 2.39
CA LEU A 450 18.94 -17.47 1.98
C LEU A 450 19.12 -18.80 2.74
N LYS A 451 20.37 -19.20 2.96
CA LYS A 451 20.69 -20.43 3.71
C LYS A 451 20.35 -20.33 5.19
N ASP A 452 20.57 -19.17 5.80
CA ASP A 452 20.22 -18.92 7.21
C ASP A 452 18.70 -18.87 7.41
N ALA A 453 17.96 -18.31 6.46
CA ALA A 453 16.51 -18.33 6.48
C ALA A 453 15.94 -19.75 6.34
N MET A 454 16.52 -20.60 5.47
CA MET A 454 16.14 -22.02 5.35
C MET A 454 16.39 -22.79 6.66
N GLN A 455 17.50 -22.53 7.37
CA GLN A 455 17.75 -23.15 8.68
C GLN A 455 16.73 -22.72 9.74
N GLU A 456 16.23 -21.50 9.67
CA GLU A 456 15.18 -20.99 10.56
C GLU A 456 13.83 -21.68 10.27
N GLU A 457 13.50 -21.99 9.01
CA GLU A 457 12.34 -22.80 8.63
C GLU A 457 12.44 -24.25 9.16
N GLU A 458 13.59 -24.88 9.05
CA GLU A 458 13.81 -26.22 9.60
C GLU A 458 13.62 -26.24 11.12
N ARG A 459 14.10 -25.23 11.83
CA ARG A 459 13.89 -25.07 13.28
C ARG A 459 12.41 -24.86 13.60
N ALA A 460 11.70 -24.04 12.82
CA ALA A 460 10.27 -23.82 12.99
C ALA A 460 9.47 -25.11 12.78
N LEU A 461 9.85 -25.94 11.80
CA LEU A 461 9.25 -27.24 11.55
C LEU A 461 9.45 -28.20 12.74
N VAL A 462 10.66 -28.25 13.29
CA VAL A 462 10.96 -29.07 14.48
C VAL A 462 10.13 -28.61 15.68
N TYR A 463 9.99 -27.29 15.87
CA TYR A 463 9.19 -26.71 16.95
C TYR A 463 7.69 -27.00 16.78
N ALA A 464 7.17 -26.92 15.56
CA ALA A 464 5.78 -27.26 15.25
C ALA A 464 5.50 -28.75 15.49
N LEU A 465 6.41 -29.65 15.10
CA LEU A 465 6.31 -31.10 15.35
C LEU A 465 6.34 -31.39 16.85
N ASP A 466 7.20 -30.73 17.63
CA ASP A 466 7.25 -30.90 19.09
C ASP A 466 5.95 -30.42 19.75
N THR A 467 5.39 -29.28 19.30
CA THR A 467 4.11 -28.77 19.79
C THR A 467 2.96 -29.75 19.51
N ILE A 468 2.86 -30.24 18.28
CA ILE A 468 1.87 -31.26 17.90
C ILE A 468 2.05 -32.52 18.77
N TRP A 469 3.29 -32.96 18.99
CA TRP A 469 3.57 -34.12 19.84
C TRP A 469 3.11 -33.92 21.27
N GLN A 470 3.37 -32.74 21.86
CA GLN A 470 2.91 -32.40 23.20
C GLN A 470 1.38 -32.37 23.30
N ASP A 471 0.69 -31.80 22.30
CA ASP A 471 -0.78 -31.80 22.23
C ASP A 471 -1.35 -33.24 22.13
N VAL A 472 -0.75 -34.09 21.30
CA VAL A 472 -1.13 -35.50 21.20
C VAL A 472 -0.92 -36.23 22.52
N GLN A 473 0.17 -35.97 23.23
CA GLN A 473 0.42 -36.57 24.54
C GLN A 473 -0.57 -36.08 25.61
N ALA A 474 -0.89 -34.77 25.60
CA ALA A 474 -1.89 -34.19 26.49
C ALA A 474 -3.28 -34.77 26.24
N PHE A 475 -3.67 -34.93 24.96
CA PHE A 475 -4.93 -35.57 24.57
C PHE A 475 -5.00 -37.03 25.00
N LYS A 476 -3.93 -37.80 24.80
CA LYS A 476 -3.84 -39.19 25.29
C LYS A 476 -4.00 -39.25 26.81
N LYS A 477 -3.33 -38.36 27.56
CA LYS A 477 -3.41 -38.32 29.02
C LYS A 477 -4.81 -37.96 29.50
N ALA A 478 -5.50 -37.02 28.85
CA ALA A 478 -6.89 -36.67 29.13
C ALA A 478 -7.86 -37.83 28.82
N ALA A 479 -7.64 -38.54 27.68
CA ALA A 479 -8.44 -39.69 27.30
C ALA A 479 -8.26 -40.87 28.25
N TYR A 480 -7.06 -41.08 28.81
CA TYR A 480 -6.83 -42.06 29.86
C TYR A 480 -7.50 -41.70 31.19
N ALA A 481 -7.42 -40.42 31.61
CA ALA A 481 -8.08 -39.91 32.80
C ALA A 481 -9.62 -40.02 32.74
N SER A 482 -10.21 -39.86 31.56
CA SER A 482 -11.65 -40.06 31.36
C SER A 482 -12.10 -41.54 31.42
N ARG A 483 -11.19 -42.48 31.13
CA ARG A 483 -11.49 -43.94 31.29
C ARG A 483 -11.57 -44.39 32.75
N ASP A 484 -10.79 -43.78 33.63
CA ASP A 484 -10.84 -44.11 35.07
C ASP A 484 -12.12 -43.62 35.76
N ILE A 485 -12.73 -42.53 35.26
CA ILE A 485 -14.01 -42.00 35.78
C ILE A 485 -15.17 -42.96 35.47
N THR A 486 -15.11 -43.70 34.36
CA THR A 486 -16.16 -44.68 34.00
C THR A 486 -16.06 -46.00 34.81
N SER A 487 -14.93 -46.27 35.43
CA SER A 487 -14.76 -47.48 36.27
C SER A 487 -15.33 -47.30 37.69
N SER A 488 -15.40 -46.09 38.20
CA SER A 488 -15.94 -45.78 39.56
C SER A 488 -17.46 -45.96 39.64
N TRP A 489 -18.20 -45.87 38.53
CA TRP A 489 -19.64 -46.13 38.49
C TRP A 489 -20.04 -47.59 38.59
N LYS A 490 -19.15 -48.51 38.24
CA LYS A 490 -19.40 -49.95 38.33
C LYS A 490 -19.33 -50.52 39.75
N ASN A 491 -18.74 -49.79 40.69
CA ASN A 491 -18.57 -50.22 42.07
C ASN A 491 -19.63 -49.69 43.07
N GLN A 492 -20.63 -48.91 42.57
CA GLN A 492 -21.74 -48.43 43.43
C GLN A 492 -23.05 -49.18 43.25
N ILE A 493 -23.07 -50.21 42.45
CA ILE A 493 -24.25 -51.13 42.34
C ILE A 493 -23.83 -52.49 42.89
N ARG A 494 -23.76 -52.62 44.22
CA ARG A 494 -23.88 -53.86 44.98
C ARG A 494 -24.67 -53.58 46.26
#